data_4af8952d2dcab6e17f274534f02591cd
#
_entry.id   4af8952d2dcab6e17f274534f02591cd
#
_cell.length_a   1.000
_cell.length_b   1.000
_cell.length_c   1.000
_cell.angle_alpha   90.00
_cell.angle_beta   90.00
_cell.angle_gamma   90.00
#
_symmetry.space_group_name_H-M   'P 1'
#
loop_
_entity.id
_entity.type
_entity.pdbx_description
1 polymer ?
#
loop_
_entity_poly.entity_id
_entity_poly.type
_entity_poly.pdbx_seq_one_letter_code
_entity_poly.pdbx_strand_id
1 'polypeptide(L)'
;MQYSADFKSRTTAIARLFEDSFGASEGAEEGALIGGLARDMLSEVPDTDLHVFTAWDVDTMVGAIIFSRLQAPNDHRRVFLLAPVAVAPDQQGKGVGQSLLRHGLSEMRRAGADVAVTYGDPAYYCKVGFRPATTETVPAPRRLQYPEGWQAQSLTDAPLAPITGPLHCVQAIDDPVYW
;
A
#
# COMPACT_ATOMS: atom_id res chain seq x y z
N MET A 1 1.42 -20.50 5.32
CA MET A 1 1.14 -19.33 4.45
C MET A 1 2.34 -19.10 3.56
N GLN A 2 2.14 -18.93 2.27
CA GLN A 2 3.19 -18.63 1.29
C GLN A 2 3.01 -17.21 0.78
N TYR A 3 4.09 -16.56 0.37
CA TYR A 3 4.05 -15.21 -0.21
C TYR A 3 4.63 -15.24 -1.62
N SER A 4 4.12 -14.38 -2.49
CA SER A 4 4.58 -14.26 -3.87
C SER A 4 4.64 -12.79 -4.30
N ALA A 5 5.67 -12.44 -5.06
CA ALA A 5 5.77 -11.16 -5.77
C ALA A 5 5.41 -11.32 -7.27
N ASP A 6 5.11 -12.53 -7.73
CA ASP A 6 4.63 -12.76 -9.09
C ASP A 6 3.15 -12.40 -9.18
N PHE A 7 2.88 -11.21 -9.75
CA PHE A 7 1.52 -10.69 -9.90
C PHE A 7 1.04 -10.64 -11.35
N LYS A 8 1.95 -10.65 -12.33
CA LYS A 8 1.59 -10.35 -13.74
C LYS A 8 0.62 -11.35 -14.35
N SER A 9 0.75 -12.61 -14.00
CA SER A 9 -0.20 -13.66 -14.46
C SER A 9 -1.52 -13.69 -13.67
N ARG A 10 -1.67 -12.81 -12.65
CA ARG A 10 -2.73 -12.87 -11.64
C ARG A 10 -3.46 -11.55 -11.41
N THR A 11 -3.26 -10.57 -12.28
CA THR A 11 -3.80 -9.20 -12.14
C THR A 11 -5.31 -9.18 -11.92
N THR A 12 -6.07 -9.97 -12.68
CA THR A 12 -7.52 -10.07 -12.53
C THR A 12 -7.93 -10.65 -11.17
N ALA A 13 -7.24 -11.69 -10.70
CA ALA A 13 -7.53 -12.31 -9.40
C ALA A 13 -7.19 -11.36 -8.23
N ILE A 14 -6.09 -10.61 -8.36
CA ILE A 14 -5.69 -9.60 -7.36
C ILE A 14 -6.72 -8.47 -7.30
N ALA A 15 -7.11 -7.90 -8.44
CA ALA A 15 -8.11 -6.82 -8.50
C ALA A 15 -9.45 -7.26 -7.90
N ARG A 16 -9.86 -8.51 -8.18
CA ARG A 16 -11.07 -9.08 -7.60
C ARG A 16 -10.98 -9.25 -6.08
N LEU A 17 -9.84 -9.67 -5.55
CA LEU A 17 -9.63 -9.76 -4.10
C LEU A 17 -9.82 -8.40 -3.42
N PHE A 18 -9.32 -7.31 -4.02
CA PHE A 18 -9.56 -5.96 -3.52
C PHE A 18 -11.04 -5.58 -3.58
N GLU A 19 -11.70 -5.82 -4.70
CA GLU A 19 -13.13 -5.57 -4.89
C GLU A 19 -13.99 -6.31 -3.85
N ASP A 20 -13.75 -7.61 -3.67
CA ASP A 20 -14.49 -8.45 -2.73
C ASP A 20 -14.23 -8.03 -1.26
N SER A 21 -12.97 -7.71 -0.92
CA SER A 21 -12.60 -7.33 0.44
C SER A 21 -13.21 -5.99 0.85
N PHE A 22 -13.07 -4.95 0.03
CA PHE A 22 -13.64 -3.64 0.30
C PHE A 22 -15.16 -3.64 0.15
N GLY A 23 -15.70 -4.39 -0.81
CA GLY A 23 -17.13 -4.58 -0.96
C GLY A 23 -17.80 -5.20 0.26
N ALA A 24 -17.12 -6.13 0.91
CA ALA A 24 -17.63 -6.78 2.13
C ALA A 24 -17.56 -5.87 3.37
N SER A 25 -16.56 -4.98 3.47
CA SER A 25 -16.36 -4.12 4.65
C SER A 25 -17.00 -2.73 4.51
N GLU A 26 -17.04 -2.16 3.32
CA GLU A 26 -17.39 -0.76 3.09
C GLU A 26 -18.51 -0.56 2.05
N GLY A 27 -18.95 -1.65 1.43
CA GLY A 27 -20.05 -1.64 0.46
C GLY A 27 -19.58 -1.76 -0.99
N ALA A 28 -20.54 -2.11 -1.87
CA ALA A 28 -20.27 -2.46 -3.26
C ALA A 28 -19.63 -1.33 -4.08
N GLU A 29 -19.96 -0.07 -3.78
CA GLU A 29 -19.39 1.08 -4.47
C GLU A 29 -17.90 1.23 -4.16
N GLU A 30 -17.52 1.12 -2.88
CA GLU A 30 -16.12 1.17 -2.45
C GLU A 30 -15.35 -0.05 -2.99
N GLY A 31 -15.96 -1.24 -2.96
CA GLY A 31 -15.39 -2.42 -3.59
C GLY A 31 -15.05 -2.21 -5.06
N ALA A 32 -15.99 -1.68 -5.84
CA ALA A 32 -15.79 -1.37 -7.25
C ALA A 32 -14.69 -0.32 -7.47
N LEU A 33 -14.66 0.73 -6.62
CA LEU A 33 -13.66 1.79 -6.68
C LEU A 33 -12.24 1.24 -6.44
N ILE A 34 -12.03 0.49 -5.37
CA ILE A 34 -10.71 -0.03 -5.00
C ILE A 34 -10.27 -1.19 -5.90
N GLY A 35 -11.21 -2.04 -6.35
CA GLY A 35 -10.95 -3.05 -7.37
C GLY A 35 -10.53 -2.43 -8.71
N GLY A 36 -11.15 -1.30 -9.10
CA GLY A 36 -10.77 -0.48 -10.24
C GLY A 36 -9.35 0.08 -10.09
N LEU A 37 -9.08 0.75 -8.95
CA LEU A 37 -7.74 1.27 -8.64
C LEU A 37 -6.66 0.19 -8.75
N ALA A 38 -6.89 -0.98 -8.14
CA ALA A 38 -5.93 -2.08 -8.21
C ALA A 38 -5.70 -2.54 -9.66
N ARG A 39 -6.74 -2.62 -10.46
CA ARG A 39 -6.66 -2.98 -11.89
C ARG A 39 -5.81 -1.98 -12.69
N ASP A 40 -6.05 -0.69 -12.47
CA ASP A 40 -5.32 0.38 -13.15
C ASP A 40 -3.84 0.39 -12.70
N MET A 41 -3.57 0.26 -11.40
CA MET A 41 -2.19 0.15 -10.89
C MET A 41 -1.44 -1.04 -11.50
N LEU A 42 -2.07 -2.22 -11.57
CA LEU A 42 -1.45 -3.43 -12.07
C LEU A 42 -1.21 -3.42 -13.60
N SER A 43 -1.95 -2.60 -14.34
CA SER A 43 -1.86 -2.52 -15.81
C SER A 43 -1.06 -1.33 -16.32
N GLU A 44 -1.06 -0.21 -15.60
CA GLU A 44 -0.56 1.07 -16.11
C GLU A 44 0.74 1.53 -15.44
N VAL A 45 0.98 1.13 -14.18
CA VAL A 45 2.17 1.56 -13.46
C VAL A 45 3.38 0.73 -13.87
N PRO A 46 4.52 1.37 -14.24
CA PRO A 46 5.74 0.65 -14.58
C PRO A 46 6.26 -0.24 -13.43
N ASP A 47 6.85 -1.38 -13.76
CA ASP A 47 7.41 -2.34 -12.79
C ASP A 47 8.46 -1.72 -11.84
N THR A 48 9.14 -0.67 -12.28
CA THR A 48 10.10 0.07 -11.45
C THR A 48 9.46 0.85 -10.32
N ASP A 49 8.17 1.17 -10.48
CA ASP A 49 7.40 2.02 -9.59
C ASP A 49 6.28 1.26 -8.85
N LEU A 50 6.17 -0.06 -9.09
CA LEU A 50 5.15 -0.91 -8.49
C LEU A 50 5.77 -2.17 -7.88
N HIS A 51 5.40 -2.46 -6.63
CA HIS A 51 5.68 -3.74 -5.99
C HIS A 51 4.40 -4.31 -5.43
N VAL A 52 4.12 -5.56 -5.75
CA VAL A 52 2.89 -6.26 -5.34
C VAL A 52 3.29 -7.53 -4.60
N PHE A 53 2.69 -7.74 -3.43
CA PHE A 53 2.89 -8.97 -2.67
C PHE A 53 1.55 -9.60 -2.37
N THR A 54 1.47 -10.91 -2.53
CA THR A 54 0.28 -11.71 -2.28
C THR A 54 0.55 -12.78 -1.24
N ALA A 55 -0.46 -13.09 -0.42
CA ALA A 55 -0.44 -14.18 0.56
C ALA A 55 -1.34 -15.31 0.08
N TRP A 56 -0.90 -16.55 0.28
CA TRP A 56 -1.55 -17.75 -0.20
C TRP A 56 -1.71 -18.78 0.94
N ASP A 57 -2.89 -19.34 1.02
CA ASP A 57 -3.17 -20.54 1.80
C ASP A 57 -3.36 -21.69 0.81
N VAL A 58 -2.36 -22.59 0.73
CA VAL A 58 -2.24 -23.60 -0.32
C VAL A 58 -2.34 -22.94 -1.71
N ASP A 59 -3.43 -23.15 -2.44
CA ASP A 59 -3.65 -22.63 -3.78
C ASP A 59 -4.62 -21.44 -3.82
N THR A 60 -5.04 -20.93 -2.65
CA THR A 60 -6.00 -19.84 -2.56
C THR A 60 -5.29 -18.54 -2.17
N MET A 61 -5.47 -17.49 -2.94
CA MET A 61 -4.99 -16.15 -2.60
C MET A 61 -5.86 -15.57 -1.49
N VAL A 62 -5.25 -15.25 -0.36
CA VAL A 62 -5.94 -14.77 0.85
C VAL A 62 -5.60 -13.35 1.24
N GLY A 63 -4.66 -12.71 0.55
CA GLY A 63 -4.31 -11.32 0.77
C GLY A 63 -3.46 -10.74 -0.36
N ALA A 64 -3.55 -9.42 -0.54
CA ALA A 64 -2.73 -8.68 -1.48
C ALA A 64 -2.43 -7.28 -0.93
N ILE A 65 -1.23 -6.79 -1.21
CA ILE A 65 -0.79 -5.42 -0.91
C ILE A 65 -0.03 -4.86 -2.09
N ILE A 66 -0.20 -3.56 -2.30
CA ILE A 66 0.47 -2.83 -3.38
C ILE A 66 1.29 -1.68 -2.78
N PHE A 67 2.54 -1.58 -3.21
CA PHE A 67 3.40 -0.42 -3.01
C PHE A 67 3.59 0.29 -4.33
N SER A 68 3.31 1.57 -4.38
CA SER A 68 3.56 2.41 -5.55
C SER A 68 4.51 3.55 -5.21
N ARG A 69 5.30 3.97 -6.19
CA ARG A 69 6.30 5.01 -6.02
C ARG A 69 5.66 6.34 -5.64
N LEU A 70 6.21 6.99 -4.60
CA LEU A 70 6.04 8.42 -4.37
C LEU A 70 7.31 9.12 -4.83
N GLN A 71 7.22 9.86 -5.93
CA GLN A 71 8.36 10.60 -6.46
C GLN A 71 8.62 11.84 -5.60
N ALA A 72 9.86 11.98 -5.15
CA ALA A 72 10.34 13.09 -4.34
C ALA A 72 11.42 13.84 -5.12
N PRO A 73 11.08 14.81 -5.99
CA PRO A 73 12.07 15.46 -6.89
C PRO A 73 13.19 16.19 -6.14
N ASN A 74 12.92 16.63 -4.92
CA ASN A 74 13.85 17.39 -4.09
C ASN A 74 14.46 16.56 -2.95
N ASP A 75 14.27 15.22 -2.97
CA ASP A 75 14.77 14.30 -1.96
C ASP A 75 15.31 13.05 -2.66
N HIS A 76 16.46 12.54 -2.22
CA HIS A 76 17.12 11.40 -2.84
C HIS A 76 16.54 10.04 -2.40
N ARG A 77 15.69 10.04 -1.36
CA ARG A 77 15.13 8.81 -0.80
C ARG A 77 14.11 8.16 -1.73
N ARG A 78 14.10 6.86 -1.71
CA ARG A 78 13.11 6.05 -2.42
C ARG A 78 11.90 5.85 -1.51
N VAL A 79 10.82 6.60 -1.80
CA VAL A 79 9.59 6.63 -1.03
C VAL A 79 8.51 5.84 -1.75
N PHE A 80 7.77 5.01 -1.02
CA PHE A 80 6.66 4.24 -1.56
C PHE A 80 5.41 4.37 -0.71
N LEU A 81 4.27 4.50 -1.36
CA LEU A 81 2.95 4.44 -0.76
C LEU A 81 2.49 2.98 -0.71
N LEU A 82 2.14 2.50 0.46
CA LEU A 82 1.45 1.24 0.71
C LEU A 82 -0.06 1.50 0.65
N ALA A 83 -0.65 1.25 -0.47
CA ALA A 83 -2.09 1.28 -0.74
C ALA A 83 -2.37 0.68 -2.13
N PRO A 84 -3.47 -0.09 -2.29
CA PRO A 84 -4.36 -0.61 -1.25
C PRO A 84 -3.83 -1.87 -0.54
N VAL A 85 -4.51 -2.26 0.54
CA VAL A 85 -4.24 -3.47 1.33
C VAL A 85 -5.54 -4.27 1.48
N ALA A 86 -5.55 -5.54 1.13
CA ALA A 86 -6.72 -6.41 1.28
C ALA A 86 -6.37 -7.78 1.86
N VAL A 87 -7.32 -8.32 2.61
CA VAL A 87 -7.36 -9.71 3.08
C VAL A 87 -8.74 -10.25 2.77
N ALA A 88 -8.82 -11.48 2.24
CA ALA A 88 -10.08 -12.14 1.93
C ALA A 88 -11.01 -12.11 3.16
N PRO A 89 -12.30 -11.79 3.00
CA PRO A 89 -13.21 -11.55 4.13
C PRO A 89 -13.24 -12.67 5.17
N ASP A 90 -13.22 -13.91 4.72
CA ASP A 90 -13.21 -15.11 5.57
C ASP A 90 -11.86 -15.37 6.27
N GLN A 91 -10.79 -14.66 5.90
CA GLN A 91 -9.44 -14.76 6.46
C GLN A 91 -9.04 -13.55 7.32
N GLN A 92 -9.92 -12.56 7.42
CA GLN A 92 -9.71 -11.42 8.31
C GLN A 92 -9.68 -11.81 9.78
N GLY A 93 -9.03 -11.03 10.62
CA GLY A 93 -8.90 -11.31 12.05
C GLY A 93 -7.92 -12.43 12.42
N LYS A 94 -7.36 -13.17 11.44
CA LYS A 94 -6.44 -14.31 11.65
C LYS A 94 -4.95 -13.93 11.55
N GLY A 95 -4.62 -12.64 11.46
CA GLY A 95 -3.23 -12.14 11.38
C GLY A 95 -2.63 -12.17 9.98
N VAL A 96 -3.37 -12.57 8.94
CA VAL A 96 -2.90 -12.65 7.55
C VAL A 96 -2.37 -11.31 7.07
N GLY A 97 -3.12 -10.23 7.26
CA GLY A 97 -2.74 -8.89 6.81
C GLY A 97 -1.45 -8.40 7.47
N GLN A 98 -1.31 -8.56 8.80
CA GLN A 98 -0.08 -8.15 9.48
C GLN A 98 1.14 -8.96 9.03
N SER A 99 0.98 -10.27 8.80
CA SER A 99 2.06 -11.12 8.30
C SER A 99 2.47 -10.74 6.88
N LEU A 100 1.51 -10.48 6.00
CA LEU A 100 1.76 -10.02 4.64
C LEU A 100 2.42 -8.63 4.62
N LEU A 101 1.97 -7.71 5.47
CA LEU A 101 2.58 -6.38 5.59
C LEU A 101 4.04 -6.47 6.05
N ARG A 102 4.35 -7.28 7.08
CA ARG A 102 5.74 -7.49 7.53
C ARG A 102 6.61 -8.09 6.43
N HIS A 103 6.09 -9.06 5.68
CA HIS A 103 6.77 -9.63 4.53
C HIS A 103 7.04 -8.55 3.47
N GLY A 104 6.03 -7.83 3.01
CA GLY A 104 6.17 -6.78 1.99
C GLY A 104 7.14 -5.68 2.41
N LEU A 105 7.06 -5.19 3.65
CA LEU A 105 7.98 -4.18 4.17
C LEU A 105 9.44 -4.70 4.20
N SER A 106 9.65 -5.97 4.54
CA SER A 106 10.97 -6.61 4.49
C SER A 106 11.51 -6.67 3.06
N GLU A 107 10.67 -7.04 2.09
CA GLU A 107 11.06 -7.09 0.67
C GLU A 107 11.33 -5.68 0.11
N MET A 108 10.53 -4.68 0.49
CA MET A 108 10.76 -3.28 0.11
C MET A 108 12.10 -2.77 0.63
N ARG A 109 12.45 -3.10 1.90
CA ARG A 109 13.77 -2.79 2.46
C ARG A 109 14.90 -3.44 1.65
N ARG A 110 14.76 -4.72 1.28
CA ARG A 110 15.74 -5.45 0.45
C ARG A 110 15.86 -4.84 -0.95
N ALA A 111 14.76 -4.33 -1.49
CA ALA A 111 14.73 -3.64 -2.77
C ALA A 111 15.33 -2.22 -2.71
N GLY A 112 15.78 -1.77 -1.53
CA GLY A 112 16.40 -0.46 -1.34
C GLY A 112 15.41 0.70 -1.23
N ALA A 113 14.17 0.44 -0.81
CA ALA A 113 13.25 1.51 -0.42
C ALA A 113 13.70 2.10 0.92
N ASP A 114 13.63 3.42 1.07
CA ASP A 114 14.06 4.16 2.26
C ASP A 114 12.90 4.46 3.20
N VAL A 115 11.72 4.73 2.65
CA VAL A 115 10.52 5.13 3.40
C VAL A 115 9.28 4.45 2.84
N ALA A 116 8.47 3.91 3.74
CA ALA A 116 7.11 3.49 3.44
C ALA A 116 6.11 4.48 4.06
N VAL A 117 5.12 4.85 3.30
CA VAL A 117 4.02 5.73 3.71
C VAL A 117 2.71 4.97 3.53
N THR A 118 1.72 5.21 4.38
CA THR A 118 0.38 4.63 4.22
C THR A 118 -0.69 5.63 4.66
N TYR A 119 -1.90 5.41 4.19
CA TYR A 119 -3.08 6.20 4.53
C TYR A 119 -4.21 5.26 4.95
N GLY A 120 -4.57 5.28 6.23
CA GLY A 120 -5.58 4.37 6.78
C GLY A 120 -5.58 4.33 8.31
N ASP A 121 -6.18 3.28 8.89
CA ASP A 121 -6.37 3.15 10.34
C ASP A 121 -5.03 3.08 11.10
N PRO A 122 -4.71 4.07 11.94
CA PRO A 122 -3.49 4.06 12.75
C PRO A 122 -3.41 2.88 13.73
N ALA A 123 -4.56 2.42 14.25
CA ALA A 123 -4.59 1.29 15.18
C ALA A 123 -4.22 -0.04 14.50
N TYR A 124 -4.39 -0.12 13.18
CA TYR A 124 -3.97 -1.28 12.39
C TYR A 124 -2.48 -1.21 12.02
N TYR A 125 -2.06 -0.10 11.40
CA TYR A 125 -0.72 0.02 10.83
C TYR A 125 0.39 0.20 11.86
N CYS A 126 0.09 0.73 13.06
CA CYS A 126 1.08 0.80 14.15
C CYS A 126 1.63 -0.59 14.55
N LYS A 127 0.85 -1.67 14.36
CA LYS A 127 1.24 -3.06 14.65
C LYS A 127 2.36 -3.60 13.76
N VAL A 128 2.62 -2.92 12.66
CA VAL A 128 3.69 -3.27 11.70
C VAL A 128 4.74 -2.15 11.54
N GLY A 129 4.78 -1.21 12.47
CA GLY A 129 5.86 -0.23 12.61
C GLY A 129 5.57 1.17 12.07
N PHE A 130 4.42 1.42 11.43
CA PHE A 130 4.05 2.76 11.03
C PHE A 130 3.79 3.67 12.24
N ARG A 131 4.06 4.96 12.06
CA ARG A 131 3.82 6.01 13.06
C ARG A 131 3.09 7.18 12.39
N PRO A 132 2.25 7.91 13.13
CA PRO A 132 1.63 9.12 12.62
C PRO A 132 2.65 10.07 12.02
N ALA A 133 2.34 10.62 10.87
CA ALA A 133 3.13 11.63 10.20
C ALA A 133 2.27 12.87 9.92
N THR A 134 2.90 14.05 9.91
CA THR A 134 2.24 15.26 9.45
C THR A 134 2.63 15.55 8.00
N THR A 135 1.83 16.33 7.30
CA THR A 135 2.17 16.76 5.93
C THR A 135 3.39 17.69 5.88
N GLU A 136 3.82 18.24 7.03
CA GLU A 136 5.09 18.98 7.15
C GLU A 136 6.30 18.03 7.19
N THR A 137 6.13 16.86 7.81
CA THR A 137 7.21 15.85 7.91
C THR A 137 7.26 14.95 6.66
N VAL A 138 6.10 14.53 6.19
CA VAL A 138 5.93 13.73 4.98
C VAL A 138 4.85 14.39 4.14
N PRO A 139 5.19 15.18 3.12
CA PRO A 139 4.20 15.82 2.27
C PRO A 139 3.24 14.79 1.66
N ALA A 140 1.94 15.11 1.64
CA ALA A 140 0.97 14.29 0.94
C ALA A 140 0.83 14.75 -0.52
N PRO A 141 0.64 13.83 -1.48
CA PRO A 141 0.44 14.19 -2.90
C PRO A 141 -0.82 15.02 -3.14
N ARG A 142 -1.83 14.78 -2.32
CA ARG A 142 -3.14 15.45 -2.36
C ARG A 142 -3.58 15.89 -0.96
N ARG A 143 -4.64 16.70 -0.90
CA ARG A 143 -5.25 17.07 0.38
C ARG A 143 -5.89 15.82 1.01
N LEU A 144 -5.50 15.51 2.24
CA LEU A 144 -6.04 14.39 3.01
C LEU A 144 -7.41 14.75 3.60
N GLN A 145 -8.40 13.88 3.42
CA GLN A 145 -9.70 13.99 4.07
C GLN A 145 -9.60 13.67 5.57
N TYR A 146 -8.75 12.70 5.92
CA TYR A 146 -8.51 12.21 7.29
C TYR A 146 -7.02 12.27 7.63
N PRO A 147 -6.48 13.47 7.93
CA PRO A 147 -5.03 13.65 8.16
C PRO A 147 -4.44 12.72 9.24
N GLU A 148 -5.25 12.29 10.20
CA GLU A 148 -4.88 11.32 11.25
C GLU A 148 -4.53 9.93 10.69
N GLY A 149 -5.01 9.60 9.51
CA GLY A 149 -4.69 8.36 8.79
C GLY A 149 -3.32 8.36 8.10
N TRP A 150 -2.65 9.53 8.02
CA TRP A 150 -1.36 9.64 7.34
C TRP A 150 -0.22 9.15 8.23
N GLN A 151 0.52 8.16 7.77
CA GLN A 151 1.52 7.47 8.56
C GLN A 151 2.73 7.12 7.70
N ALA A 152 3.89 7.02 8.34
CA ALA A 152 5.12 6.63 7.67
C ALA A 152 6.04 5.82 8.59
N GLN A 153 7.00 5.11 7.98
CA GLN A 153 8.11 4.51 8.69
C GLN A 153 9.38 4.54 7.83
N SER A 154 10.53 4.66 8.49
CA SER A 154 11.82 4.41 7.86
C SER A 154 11.99 2.92 7.59
N LEU A 155 12.47 2.57 6.40
CA LEU A 155 12.88 1.22 6.04
C LEU A 155 14.41 1.03 6.15
N THR A 156 15.12 2.06 6.60
CA THR A 156 16.55 2.04 6.90
C THR A 156 16.78 1.99 8.41
N ASP A 157 18.03 1.89 8.85
CA ASP A 157 18.37 1.95 10.28
C ASP A 157 18.37 3.38 10.84
N ALA A 158 18.27 4.40 9.96
CA ALA A 158 18.16 5.79 10.36
C ALA A 158 16.71 6.15 10.74
N PRO A 159 16.51 7.05 11.70
CA PRO A 159 15.19 7.61 11.98
C PRO A 159 14.60 8.32 10.77
N LEU A 160 13.28 8.34 10.67
CA LEU A 160 12.59 9.09 9.63
C LEU A 160 12.83 10.59 9.81
N ALA A 161 13.65 11.17 8.94
CA ALA A 161 13.80 12.61 8.83
C ALA A 161 12.72 13.20 7.90
N PRO A 162 12.35 14.50 8.05
CA PRO A 162 11.41 15.15 7.15
C PRO A 162 11.81 14.97 5.67
N ILE A 163 10.81 14.72 4.82
CA ILE A 163 11.00 14.60 3.38
C ILE A 163 10.88 15.97 2.75
N THR A 164 11.85 16.33 1.91
CA THR A 164 11.79 17.57 1.14
C THR A 164 10.81 17.41 -0.01
N GLY A 165 9.63 18.04 0.13
CA GLY A 165 8.53 17.94 -0.82
C GLY A 165 8.69 18.79 -2.09
N PRO A 166 7.75 18.70 -3.03
CA PRO A 166 6.52 17.90 -2.96
C PRO A 166 6.74 16.39 -3.19
N LEU A 167 5.72 15.59 -2.87
CA LEU A 167 5.62 14.19 -3.30
C LEU A 167 4.56 14.06 -4.39
N HIS A 168 4.84 13.22 -5.39
CA HIS A 168 3.91 12.91 -6.47
C HIS A 168 3.63 11.41 -6.50
N CYS A 169 2.36 11.04 -6.48
CA CYS A 169 1.94 9.65 -6.61
C CYS A 169 1.87 9.21 -8.09
N VAL A 170 1.75 7.92 -8.34
CA VAL A 170 1.49 7.38 -9.68
C VAL A 170 0.10 7.80 -10.17
N GLN A 171 -0.07 7.93 -11.50
CA GLN A 171 -1.29 8.45 -12.12
C GLN A 171 -2.55 7.68 -11.69
N ALA A 172 -2.47 6.37 -11.54
CA ALA A 172 -3.60 5.52 -11.18
C ALA A 172 -4.28 5.90 -9.84
N ILE A 173 -3.52 6.46 -8.86
CA ILE A 173 -4.05 6.89 -7.56
C ILE A 173 -4.11 8.42 -7.45
N ASP A 174 -3.83 9.15 -8.51
CA ASP A 174 -3.79 10.62 -8.51
C ASP A 174 -5.18 11.25 -8.71
N ASP A 175 -6.17 10.76 -7.98
CA ASP A 175 -7.54 11.29 -7.94
C ASP A 175 -7.92 11.62 -6.48
N PRO A 176 -8.54 12.80 -6.22
CA PRO A 176 -8.98 13.19 -4.87
C PRO A 176 -9.85 12.17 -4.14
N VAL A 177 -10.54 11.29 -4.87
CA VAL A 177 -11.41 10.26 -4.29
C VAL A 177 -10.67 9.28 -3.39
N TYR A 178 -9.35 9.12 -3.57
CA TYR A 178 -8.51 8.19 -2.79
C TYR A 178 -7.82 8.84 -1.58
N TRP A 179 -7.99 10.16 -1.37
CA TRP A 179 -7.20 10.91 -0.37
C TRP A 179 -8.01 11.60 0.72
#